data_8ada0ed10de44d2fc8a0832500073d44
#
_entry.id   8ada0ed10de44d2fc8a0832500073d44
#
_cell.length_a   1.000
_cell.length_b   1.000
_cell.length_c   1.000
_cell.angle_alpha   90.00
_cell.angle_beta   90.00
_cell.angle_gamma   90.00
#
_symmetry.space_group_name_H-M   'P 1'
#
loop_
_entity.id
_entity.type
_entity.pdbx_description
1 polymer ?
#
loop_
_entity_poly.entity_id
_entity_poly.type
_entity_poly.pdbx_seq_one_letter_code
_entity_poly.pdbx_strand_id
1 'polypeptide(L)'
;MKKIIIFITVMCAMFAMQDVFAQSLEGYKAINLKEEFNDNAFTFFTRGPILLSGDTTAHNAMTIGWGSLGNYLGYNRLTVSVYVAPARYTYEFMERYPRFTIMEFDDDRVARYMGSHSGRDGDKAAALGLHVAYTPSGTPYYTEAKTVIECEIITAFHQQEKDFRNGTPRRFYENFEAGIHTVYIGEIIGAWRK
;
A
#
# COMPACT_ATOMS: atom_id res chain seq x y z
N MET A 1 -42.48 3.68 -20.81
CA MET A 1 -42.27 3.38 -19.37
C MET A 1 -41.00 2.55 -19.09
N LYS A 2 -40.58 1.57 -19.92
CA LYS A 2 -39.37 0.76 -19.67
C LYS A 2 -38.04 1.52 -19.71
N LYS A 3 -37.91 2.61 -20.47
CA LYS A 3 -36.66 3.39 -20.57
C LYS A 3 -36.34 4.27 -19.34
N ILE A 4 -37.36 4.68 -18.59
CA ILE A 4 -37.21 5.53 -17.42
C ILE A 4 -36.70 4.71 -16.22
N ILE A 5 -37.12 3.45 -16.11
CA ILE A 5 -36.69 2.55 -14.99
C ILE A 5 -35.22 2.21 -15.09
N ILE A 6 -34.68 2.02 -16.32
CA ILE A 6 -33.24 1.72 -16.52
C ILE A 6 -32.37 2.94 -16.14
N PHE A 7 -32.84 4.17 -16.37
CA PHE A 7 -32.08 5.37 -15.99
C PHE A 7 -31.98 5.58 -14.47
N ILE A 8 -33.06 5.26 -13.73
CA ILE A 8 -33.09 5.36 -12.26
C ILE A 8 -32.21 4.29 -11.64
N THR A 9 -32.18 3.07 -12.20
CA THR A 9 -31.34 1.97 -11.67
C THR A 9 -29.84 2.24 -11.87
N VAL A 10 -29.46 2.83 -13.02
CA VAL A 10 -28.06 3.22 -13.29
C VAL A 10 -27.63 4.41 -12.41
N MET A 11 -28.54 5.37 -12.15
CA MET A 11 -28.24 6.50 -11.28
C MET A 11 -28.11 6.07 -9.80
N CYS A 12 -28.92 5.13 -9.32
CA CYS A 12 -28.76 4.55 -7.98
C CYS A 12 -27.46 3.74 -7.85
N ALA A 13 -27.03 3.03 -8.90
CA ALA A 13 -25.76 2.30 -8.87
C ALA A 13 -24.53 3.25 -8.88
N MET A 14 -24.65 4.42 -9.54
CA MET A 14 -23.59 5.44 -9.48
C MET A 14 -23.50 6.14 -8.11
N PHE A 15 -24.61 6.32 -7.40
CA PHE A 15 -24.61 6.85 -6.03
C PHE A 15 -24.06 5.83 -5.02
N ALA A 16 -24.31 4.53 -5.20
CA ALA A 16 -23.79 3.49 -4.32
C ALA A 16 -22.25 3.29 -4.44
N MET A 17 -21.62 3.73 -5.53
CA MET A 17 -20.15 3.69 -5.68
C MET A 17 -19.43 4.85 -4.98
N GLN A 18 -20.12 5.90 -4.56
CA GLN A 18 -19.51 7.01 -3.80
C GLN A 18 -19.42 6.74 -2.29
N ASP A 19 -20.25 5.85 -1.75
CA ASP A 19 -20.30 5.57 -0.32
C ASP A 19 -19.25 4.55 0.18
N VAL A 20 -18.51 3.87 -0.70
CA VAL A 20 -17.47 2.91 -0.31
C VAL A 20 -16.28 3.63 0.35
N PHE A 21 -16.07 4.92 0.08
CA PHE A 21 -15.03 5.74 0.72
C PHE A 21 -15.44 6.35 2.07
N ALA A 22 -16.67 6.15 2.50
CA ALA A 22 -17.22 6.82 3.70
C ALA A 22 -17.07 6.03 5.01
N GLN A 23 -16.49 4.81 4.99
CA GLN A 23 -16.26 4.09 6.24
C GLN A 23 -15.04 4.67 6.95
N SER A 24 -15.26 5.28 8.10
CA SER A 24 -14.22 5.91 8.91
C SER A 24 -13.41 4.88 9.69
N LEU A 25 -12.10 5.05 9.77
CA LEU A 25 -11.29 4.41 10.79
C LEU A 25 -11.39 5.22 12.09
N GLU A 26 -11.36 4.55 13.23
CA GLU A 26 -11.44 5.24 14.53
C GLU A 26 -10.27 6.24 14.70
N GLY A 27 -10.59 7.50 14.96
CA GLY A 27 -9.63 8.58 15.10
C GLY A 27 -9.06 9.13 13.79
N TYR A 28 -9.61 8.72 12.64
CA TYR A 28 -9.18 9.21 11.32
C TYR A 28 -10.33 9.84 10.53
N LYS A 29 -9.98 10.79 9.66
CA LYS A 29 -10.86 11.34 8.64
C LYS A 29 -10.50 10.68 7.30
N ALA A 30 -11.52 10.21 6.55
CA ALA A 30 -11.32 9.80 5.16
C ALA A 30 -10.92 11.03 4.32
N ILE A 31 -9.96 10.85 3.41
CA ILE A 31 -9.43 11.94 2.58
C ILE A 31 -9.54 11.61 1.09
N ASN A 32 -9.79 12.62 0.28
CA ASN A 32 -9.69 12.54 -1.16
C ASN A 32 -8.25 12.85 -1.60
N LEU A 33 -7.49 11.83 -1.96
CA LEU A 33 -6.08 11.99 -2.33
C LEU A 33 -5.86 12.88 -3.56
N LYS A 34 -6.83 13.06 -4.44
CA LYS A 34 -6.71 13.98 -5.58
C LYS A 34 -6.68 15.44 -5.15
N GLU A 35 -7.31 15.77 -4.05
CA GLU A 35 -7.52 17.14 -3.58
C GLU A 35 -6.72 17.42 -2.30
N GLU A 36 -6.58 16.42 -1.43
CA GLU A 36 -6.02 16.57 -0.09
C GLU A 36 -4.59 15.99 0.05
N PHE A 37 -4.00 15.40 -1.02
CA PHE A 37 -2.62 14.94 -0.98
C PHE A 37 -1.67 16.12 -1.19
N ASN A 38 -1.14 16.64 -0.08
CA ASN A 38 -0.25 17.81 -0.08
C ASN A 38 1.25 17.42 -0.03
N ASP A 39 1.55 16.13 -0.07
CA ASP A 39 2.91 15.64 -0.02
C ASP A 39 3.57 15.69 -1.40
N ASN A 40 4.89 15.86 -1.42
CA ASN A 40 5.65 15.74 -2.64
C ASN A 40 5.76 14.26 -3.04
N ALA A 41 5.11 13.88 -4.14
CA ALA A 41 5.07 12.50 -4.63
C ALA A 41 6.47 11.90 -4.91
N PHE A 42 7.46 12.74 -5.28
CA PHE A 42 8.84 12.28 -5.51
C PHE A 42 9.61 11.98 -4.22
N THR A 43 9.20 12.56 -3.10
CA THR A 43 9.86 12.33 -1.81
C THR A 43 9.05 11.43 -0.87
N PHE A 44 7.83 11.07 -1.22
CA PHE A 44 6.96 10.25 -0.39
C PHE A 44 7.67 8.95 0.06
N PHE A 45 8.22 8.20 -0.88
CA PHE A 45 8.91 6.94 -0.57
C PHE A 45 10.30 7.14 0.06
N THR A 46 10.94 8.29 -0.12
CA THR A 46 12.25 8.55 0.51
C THR A 46 12.15 8.75 2.03
N ARG A 47 10.95 9.03 2.54
CA ARG A 47 10.66 9.11 3.98
C ARG A 47 10.46 7.73 4.64
N GLY A 48 10.43 6.67 3.83
CA GLY A 48 10.31 5.30 4.31
C GLY A 48 8.93 4.97 4.88
N PRO A 49 7.84 5.14 4.13
CA PRO A 49 6.53 4.71 4.57
C PRO A 49 6.54 3.21 4.85
N ILE A 50 5.60 2.75 5.68
CA ILE A 50 5.49 1.37 6.09
C ILE A 50 4.47 0.64 5.23
N LEU A 51 4.92 -0.40 4.53
CA LEU A 51 4.07 -1.38 3.86
C LEU A 51 3.65 -2.45 4.88
N LEU A 52 2.37 -2.74 4.99
CA LEU A 52 1.83 -3.83 5.80
C LEU A 52 0.84 -4.64 4.97
N SER A 53 1.04 -5.95 4.89
CA SER A 53 0.15 -6.88 4.22
C SER A 53 -0.18 -8.08 5.11
N GLY A 54 -1.35 -8.66 4.92
CA GLY A 54 -1.85 -9.79 5.70
C GLY A 54 -3.35 -9.70 5.98
N ASP A 55 -3.78 -10.43 7.00
CA ASP A 55 -5.13 -10.44 7.52
C ASP A 55 -5.16 -10.51 9.05
N THR A 56 -6.31 -10.87 9.63
CA THR A 56 -6.49 -11.02 11.10
C THR A 56 -5.73 -12.19 11.71
N THR A 57 -5.24 -13.12 10.91
CA THR A 57 -4.53 -14.31 11.37
C THR A 57 -3.02 -14.15 11.30
N ALA A 58 -2.54 -13.47 10.26
CA ALA A 58 -1.12 -13.24 10.05
C ALA A 58 -0.88 -11.99 9.20
N HIS A 59 0.09 -11.18 9.59
CA HIS A 59 0.49 -9.98 8.86
C HIS A 59 1.97 -9.67 9.08
N ASN A 60 2.58 -8.96 8.16
CA ASN A 60 3.93 -8.47 8.33
C ASN A 60 4.14 -7.12 7.65
N ALA A 61 4.95 -6.28 8.29
CA ALA A 61 5.29 -4.95 7.81
C ALA A 61 6.77 -4.83 7.42
N MET A 62 7.06 -3.87 6.56
CA MET A 62 8.42 -3.43 6.24
C MET A 62 8.44 -1.96 5.84
N THR A 63 9.57 -1.33 5.99
CA THR A 63 9.81 -0.02 5.38
C THR A 63 9.98 -0.19 3.87
N ILE A 64 9.28 0.65 3.11
CA ILE A 64 9.39 0.66 1.65
C ILE A 64 10.02 1.97 1.19
N GLY A 65 11.14 1.88 0.47
CA GLY A 65 11.85 3.05 -0.06
C GLY A 65 11.66 3.25 -1.55
N TRP A 66 11.12 2.26 -2.26
CA TRP A 66 10.92 2.31 -3.70
C TRP A 66 9.46 2.16 -4.06
N GLY A 67 8.94 3.14 -4.77
CA GLY A 67 7.56 3.15 -5.19
C GLY A 67 7.20 4.39 -5.98
N SER A 68 5.96 4.46 -6.40
CA SER A 68 5.38 5.64 -7.05
C SER A 68 3.90 5.74 -6.78
N LEU A 69 3.40 6.97 -6.79
CA LEU A 69 1.99 7.29 -6.78
C LEU A 69 1.59 7.67 -8.21
N GLY A 70 0.47 7.17 -8.70
CA GLY A 70 0.10 7.42 -10.09
C GLY A 70 -1.31 6.95 -10.43
N ASN A 71 -1.53 6.74 -11.73
CA ASN A 71 -2.76 6.20 -12.28
C ASN A 71 -2.41 4.98 -13.16
N TYR A 72 -3.26 3.96 -13.12
CA TYR A 72 -3.13 2.79 -13.98
C TYR A 72 -4.52 2.26 -14.36
N LEU A 73 -4.68 1.84 -15.61
CA LEU A 73 -5.95 1.33 -16.18
C LEU A 73 -7.13 2.32 -16.14
N GLY A 74 -6.86 3.64 -16.16
CA GLY A 74 -7.90 4.67 -16.24
C GLY A 74 -7.54 5.99 -15.58
N TYR A 75 -8.19 7.07 -15.99
CA TYR A 75 -7.90 8.44 -15.54
C TYR A 75 -8.22 8.69 -14.06
N ASN A 76 -9.05 7.86 -13.45
CA ASN A 76 -9.53 8.05 -12.09
C ASN A 76 -9.11 6.92 -11.14
N ARG A 77 -8.32 5.96 -11.62
CA ARG A 77 -7.78 4.88 -10.80
C ARG A 77 -6.44 5.29 -10.22
N LEU A 78 -6.48 5.83 -9.01
CA LEU A 78 -5.26 6.14 -8.28
C LEU A 78 -4.59 4.85 -7.84
N THR A 79 -3.27 4.78 -8.00
CA THR A 79 -2.49 3.59 -7.69
C THR A 79 -1.24 3.91 -6.89
N VAL A 80 -0.81 2.91 -6.13
CA VAL A 80 0.51 2.85 -5.52
C VAL A 80 1.29 1.70 -6.13
N SER A 81 2.47 1.97 -6.67
CA SER A 81 3.42 0.93 -7.06
C SER A 81 4.46 0.77 -5.97
N VAL A 82 4.75 -0.46 -5.55
CA VAL A 82 5.78 -0.77 -4.55
C VAL A 82 6.70 -1.88 -5.04
N TYR A 83 7.97 -1.82 -4.63
CA TYR A 83 9.01 -2.77 -5.05
C TYR A 83 9.43 -3.61 -3.84
N VAL A 84 9.16 -4.91 -3.87
CA VAL A 84 9.47 -5.82 -2.76
C VAL A 84 10.39 -6.92 -3.25
N ALA A 85 11.55 -7.07 -2.61
CA ALA A 85 12.52 -8.12 -2.96
C ALA A 85 12.09 -9.48 -2.39
N PRO A 86 12.31 -10.61 -3.10
CA PRO A 86 11.85 -11.95 -2.69
C PRO A 86 12.38 -12.42 -1.33
N ALA A 87 13.59 -12.01 -0.93
CA ALA A 87 14.14 -12.38 0.39
C ALA A 87 13.47 -11.65 1.57
N ARG A 88 12.68 -10.61 1.33
CA ARG A 88 11.97 -9.90 2.40
C ARG A 88 10.79 -10.71 2.90
N TYR A 89 10.63 -10.84 4.22
CA TYR A 89 9.52 -11.61 4.79
C TYR A 89 8.14 -11.09 4.34
N THR A 90 7.98 -9.79 4.19
CA THR A 90 6.74 -9.17 3.68
C THR A 90 6.39 -9.64 2.25
N TYR A 91 7.38 -10.10 1.45
CA TYR A 91 7.14 -10.64 0.13
C TYR A 91 6.15 -11.82 0.16
N GLU A 92 6.28 -12.73 1.13
CA GLU A 92 5.39 -13.89 1.29
C GLU A 92 3.93 -13.44 1.52
N PHE A 93 3.74 -12.32 2.21
CA PHE A 93 2.42 -11.74 2.46
C PHE A 93 1.87 -11.06 1.21
N MET A 94 2.69 -10.34 0.46
CA MET A 94 2.27 -9.72 -0.80
C MET A 94 1.88 -10.75 -1.87
N GLU A 95 2.48 -11.94 -1.87
CA GLU A 95 2.08 -13.05 -2.76
C GLU A 95 0.81 -13.75 -2.31
N ARG A 96 0.50 -13.72 -1.02
CA ARG A 96 -0.63 -14.47 -0.45
C ARG A 96 -1.91 -13.64 -0.33
N TYR A 97 -1.79 -12.38 0.02
CA TYR A 97 -2.92 -11.52 0.35
C TYR A 97 -3.19 -10.50 -0.74
N PRO A 98 -4.47 -10.24 -1.08
CA PRO A 98 -4.83 -9.36 -2.20
C PRO A 98 -4.67 -7.87 -1.88
N ARG A 99 -4.40 -7.51 -0.61
CA ARG A 99 -4.39 -6.11 -0.15
C ARG A 99 -3.20 -5.81 0.73
N PHE A 100 -2.86 -4.53 0.75
CA PHE A 100 -1.86 -3.97 1.65
C PHE A 100 -2.21 -2.54 2.04
N THR A 101 -1.63 -2.06 3.13
CA THR A 101 -1.64 -0.64 3.47
C THR A 101 -0.25 -0.04 3.33
N ILE A 102 -0.22 1.25 2.94
CA ILE A 102 0.96 2.12 3.04
C ILE A 102 0.66 3.18 4.09
N MET A 103 1.57 3.32 5.05
CA MET A 103 1.36 4.18 6.21
C MET A 103 2.52 5.14 6.41
N GLU A 104 2.21 6.38 6.79
CA GLU A 104 3.17 7.37 7.24
C GLU A 104 3.10 7.53 8.76
N PHE A 105 4.25 7.79 9.35
CA PHE A 105 4.40 8.06 10.78
C PHE A 105 5.17 9.38 10.96
N ASP A 106 4.87 10.10 12.03
CA ASP A 106 5.65 11.26 12.44
C ASP A 106 6.94 10.86 13.20
N ASP A 107 7.03 9.59 13.64
CA ASP A 107 8.20 9.04 14.33
C ASP A 107 9.12 8.26 13.37
N ASP A 108 10.25 8.85 13.04
CA ASP A 108 11.27 8.24 12.17
C ASP A 108 11.86 6.92 12.70
N ARG A 109 11.70 6.61 14.01
CA ARG A 109 12.17 5.34 14.58
C ARG A 109 11.42 4.17 13.96
N VAL A 110 10.13 4.36 13.63
CA VAL A 110 9.31 3.32 13.02
C VAL A 110 9.92 2.89 11.69
N ALA A 111 10.21 3.84 10.79
CA ALA A 111 10.81 3.55 9.49
C ALA A 111 12.18 2.86 9.63
N ARG A 112 13.04 3.35 10.53
CA ARG A 112 14.36 2.74 10.75
C ARG A 112 14.25 1.32 11.27
N TYR A 113 13.42 1.08 12.29
CA TYR A 113 13.29 -0.24 12.90
C TYR A 113 12.64 -1.25 11.95
N MET A 114 11.53 -0.89 11.32
CA MET A 114 10.83 -1.76 10.36
C MET A 114 11.69 -2.14 9.16
N GLY A 115 12.63 -1.26 8.75
CA GLY A 115 13.55 -1.51 7.64
C GLY A 115 14.78 -2.35 8.00
N SER A 116 15.22 -2.34 9.28
CA SER A 116 16.44 -3.01 9.71
C SER A 116 16.20 -4.37 10.38
N HIS A 117 14.98 -4.71 10.78
CA HIS A 117 14.63 -5.96 11.44
C HIS A 117 13.71 -6.83 10.58
N SER A 118 13.88 -8.14 10.67
CA SER A 118 13.00 -9.11 10.02
C SER A 118 11.83 -9.49 10.91
N GLY A 119 10.63 -9.62 10.34
CA GLY A 119 9.49 -10.19 11.07
C GLY A 119 9.62 -11.70 11.33
N ARG A 120 10.65 -12.36 10.74
CA ARG A 120 10.99 -13.74 11.08
C ARG A 120 11.68 -13.84 12.45
N ASP A 121 12.30 -12.75 12.90
CA ASP A 121 13.08 -12.71 14.14
C ASP A 121 12.25 -12.27 15.35
N GLY A 122 11.02 -11.79 15.13
CA GLY A 122 10.12 -11.37 16.19
C GLY A 122 9.06 -10.35 15.75
N ASP A 123 8.17 -10.02 16.67
CA ASP A 123 7.11 -9.03 16.45
C ASP A 123 7.67 -7.61 16.51
N LYS A 124 7.83 -7.02 15.33
CA LYS A 124 8.33 -5.65 15.16
C LYS A 124 7.33 -4.58 15.65
N ALA A 125 6.04 -4.85 15.55
CA ALA A 125 5.01 -3.93 16.01
C ALA A 125 5.03 -3.84 17.53
N ALA A 126 5.06 -4.99 18.22
CA ALA A 126 5.18 -5.03 19.68
C ALA A 126 6.46 -4.33 20.18
N ALA A 127 7.59 -4.52 19.50
CA ALA A 127 8.87 -3.87 19.85
C ALA A 127 8.81 -2.33 19.75
N LEU A 128 7.90 -1.80 18.92
CA LEU A 128 7.68 -0.35 18.73
C LEU A 128 6.46 0.18 19.50
N GLY A 129 5.71 -0.68 20.19
CA GLY A 129 4.46 -0.30 20.83
C GLY A 129 3.35 0.07 19.85
N LEU A 130 3.36 -0.50 18.63
CA LEU A 130 2.33 -0.28 17.63
C LEU A 130 1.17 -1.27 17.80
N HIS A 131 -0.04 -0.78 17.59
CA HIS A 131 -1.26 -1.58 17.72
C HIS A 131 -1.91 -1.79 16.35
N VAL A 132 -2.17 -3.06 16.05
CA VAL A 132 -2.84 -3.45 14.79
C VAL A 132 -4.33 -3.23 14.91
N ALA A 133 -4.90 -2.59 13.91
CA ALA A 133 -6.35 -2.54 13.65
C ALA A 133 -6.59 -2.92 12.17
N TYR A 134 -7.85 -2.98 11.76
CA TYR A 134 -8.24 -3.42 10.44
C TYR A 134 -9.14 -2.41 9.77
N THR A 135 -8.91 -2.17 8.49
CA THR A 135 -9.81 -1.38 7.65
C THR A 135 -11.16 -2.09 7.52
N PRO A 136 -12.19 -1.42 7.01
CA PRO A 136 -13.48 -2.07 6.72
C PRO A 136 -13.38 -3.28 5.78
N SER A 137 -12.35 -3.33 4.92
CA SER A 137 -12.07 -4.47 4.03
C SER A 137 -11.28 -5.60 4.73
N GLY A 138 -10.91 -5.42 6.00
CA GLY A 138 -10.12 -6.39 6.76
C GLY A 138 -8.61 -6.30 6.53
N THR A 139 -8.10 -5.26 5.88
CA THR A 139 -6.67 -5.05 5.67
C THR A 139 -6.04 -4.47 6.93
N PRO A 140 -4.91 -5.03 7.43
CA PRO A 140 -4.28 -4.54 8.65
C PRO A 140 -3.64 -3.15 8.47
N TYR A 141 -3.70 -2.34 9.53
CA TYR A 141 -2.95 -1.07 9.65
C TYR A 141 -2.54 -0.86 11.12
N TYR A 142 -1.61 0.07 11.36
CA TYR A 142 -1.22 0.47 12.72
C TYR A 142 -1.95 1.75 13.13
N THR A 143 -2.57 1.73 14.32
CA THR A 143 -3.36 2.85 14.83
C THR A 143 -2.54 4.10 15.12
N GLU A 144 -1.22 4.00 15.23
CA GLU A 144 -0.29 5.12 15.44
C GLU A 144 0.08 5.86 14.14
N ALA A 145 -0.25 5.30 12.99
CA ALA A 145 0.02 5.94 11.71
C ALA A 145 -0.68 7.30 11.60
N LYS A 146 -0.04 8.26 10.97
CA LYS A 146 -0.60 9.57 10.64
C LYS A 146 -1.53 9.49 9.42
N THR A 147 -1.07 8.78 8.41
CA THR A 147 -1.81 8.55 7.16
C THR A 147 -1.86 7.05 6.89
N VAL A 148 -3.00 6.55 6.46
CA VAL A 148 -3.22 5.16 6.02
C VAL A 148 -3.78 5.19 4.61
N ILE A 149 -3.12 4.53 3.67
CA ILE A 149 -3.58 4.33 2.30
C ILE A 149 -3.76 2.83 2.09
N GLU A 150 -4.98 2.39 1.85
CA GLU A 150 -5.31 1.00 1.56
C GLU A 150 -5.33 0.75 0.06
N CYS A 151 -4.69 -0.34 -0.36
CA CYS A 151 -4.57 -0.72 -1.75
C CYS A 151 -5.00 -2.17 -1.98
N GLU A 152 -5.74 -2.41 -3.08
CA GLU A 152 -5.99 -3.74 -3.61
C GLU A 152 -5.01 -4.02 -4.77
N ILE A 153 -4.27 -5.12 -4.70
CA ILE A 153 -3.29 -5.50 -5.72
C ILE A 153 -4.04 -5.85 -7.01
N ILE A 154 -3.82 -5.06 -8.07
CA ILE A 154 -4.44 -5.29 -9.38
C ILE A 154 -3.49 -5.96 -10.36
N THR A 155 -2.17 -5.90 -10.12
CA THR A 155 -1.18 -6.62 -10.90
C THR A 155 0.16 -6.70 -10.19
N ALA A 156 0.96 -7.71 -10.54
CA ALA A 156 2.33 -7.86 -10.10
C ALA A 156 3.26 -8.15 -11.28
N PHE A 157 4.45 -7.56 -11.28
CA PHE A 157 5.48 -7.77 -12.27
C PHE A 157 6.72 -8.36 -11.60
N HIS A 158 6.95 -9.66 -11.79
CA HIS A 158 8.16 -10.34 -11.35
C HIS A 158 9.29 -9.99 -12.31
N GLN A 159 10.04 -8.93 -12.02
CA GLN A 159 11.14 -8.47 -12.86
C GLN A 159 12.23 -9.54 -13.01
N GLN A 160 12.84 -9.60 -14.18
CA GLN A 160 13.94 -10.48 -14.51
C GLN A 160 15.08 -9.67 -15.15
N GLU A 161 16.29 -10.19 -15.12
CA GLU A 161 17.45 -9.50 -15.69
C GLU A 161 17.25 -9.10 -17.17
N LYS A 162 16.53 -9.94 -17.94
CA LYS A 162 16.19 -9.65 -19.35
C LYS A 162 15.32 -8.40 -19.55
N ASP A 163 14.63 -7.93 -18.50
CA ASP A 163 13.76 -6.77 -18.55
C ASP A 163 14.53 -5.45 -18.42
N PHE A 164 15.79 -5.52 -17.99
CA PHE A 164 16.66 -4.36 -17.83
C PHE A 164 17.14 -3.83 -19.19
N ARG A 165 16.85 -2.57 -19.46
CA ARG A 165 17.18 -1.92 -20.74
C ARG A 165 18.56 -1.28 -20.78
N ASN A 166 19.21 -1.13 -19.63
CA ASN A 166 20.58 -0.59 -19.52
C ASN A 166 21.34 -1.24 -18.34
N GLY A 167 22.59 -0.84 -18.16
CA GLY A 167 23.46 -1.42 -17.15
C GLY A 167 23.21 -0.94 -15.70
N THR A 168 22.36 0.07 -15.46
CA THR A 168 22.15 0.60 -14.11
C THR A 168 21.50 -0.41 -13.17
N PRO A 169 20.35 -1.04 -13.52
CA PRO A 169 19.79 -2.08 -12.67
C PRO A 169 20.71 -3.28 -12.51
N ARG A 170 21.40 -3.72 -13.58
CA ARG A 170 22.32 -4.86 -13.50
C ARG A 170 23.41 -4.65 -12.46
N ARG A 171 24.12 -3.51 -12.53
CA ARG A 171 25.14 -3.17 -11.53
C ARG A 171 24.63 -3.10 -10.11
N PHE A 172 23.39 -2.63 -9.91
CA PHE A 172 22.75 -2.62 -8.60
C PHE A 172 22.51 -4.04 -8.09
N TYR A 173 21.91 -4.91 -8.92
CA TYR A 173 21.55 -6.27 -8.51
C TYR A 173 22.70 -7.26 -8.44
N GLU A 174 23.85 -6.97 -9.06
CA GLU A 174 25.09 -7.79 -8.95
C GLU A 174 25.48 -8.07 -7.49
N ASN A 175 25.23 -7.12 -6.58
CA ASN A 175 25.58 -7.21 -5.16
C ASN A 175 24.37 -7.12 -4.23
N PHE A 176 23.16 -7.30 -4.76
CA PHE A 176 21.93 -7.21 -3.98
C PHE A 176 21.36 -8.60 -3.70
N GLU A 177 21.79 -9.20 -2.59
CA GLU A 177 21.45 -10.58 -2.20
C GLU A 177 19.96 -10.84 -2.02
N ALA A 178 19.14 -9.81 -1.80
CA ALA A 178 17.70 -9.98 -1.60
C ALA A 178 16.92 -10.34 -2.88
N GLY A 179 17.59 -10.37 -4.03
CA GLY A 179 17.01 -10.74 -5.32
C GLY A 179 16.35 -9.56 -6.06
N ILE A 180 16.01 -9.80 -7.31
CA ILE A 180 15.36 -8.78 -8.15
C ILE A 180 13.93 -8.54 -7.64
N HIS A 181 13.58 -7.27 -7.45
CA HIS A 181 12.29 -6.87 -6.90
C HIS A 181 11.11 -7.26 -7.81
N THR A 182 10.03 -7.70 -7.18
CA THR A 182 8.70 -7.71 -7.78
C THR A 182 8.06 -6.34 -7.60
N VAL A 183 7.42 -5.83 -8.63
CA VAL A 183 6.63 -4.60 -8.61
C VAL A 183 5.17 -4.98 -8.43
N TYR A 184 4.57 -4.57 -7.33
CA TYR A 184 3.13 -4.69 -7.12
C TYR A 184 2.47 -3.34 -7.39
N ILE A 185 1.41 -3.34 -8.18
CA ILE A 185 0.57 -2.16 -8.40
C ILE A 185 -0.76 -2.41 -7.69
N GLY A 186 -1.05 -1.58 -6.70
CA GLY A 186 -2.31 -1.59 -5.97
C GLY A 186 -3.18 -0.41 -6.34
N GLU A 187 -4.45 -0.65 -6.65
CA GLU A 187 -5.47 0.40 -6.74
C GLU A 187 -5.80 0.89 -5.34
N ILE A 188 -5.82 2.20 -5.15
CA ILE A 188 -6.18 2.80 -3.85
C ILE A 188 -7.69 2.69 -3.68
N ILE A 189 -8.11 1.95 -2.66
CA ILE A 189 -9.51 1.71 -2.29
C ILE A 189 -9.94 2.47 -1.04
N GLY A 190 -8.99 3.06 -0.32
CA GLY A 190 -9.26 3.90 0.84
C GLY A 190 -8.04 4.73 1.24
N ALA A 191 -8.28 5.91 1.79
CA ALA A 191 -7.23 6.75 2.34
C ALA A 191 -7.77 7.55 3.53
N TRP A 192 -6.99 7.61 4.63
CA TRP A 192 -7.37 8.26 5.87
C TRP A 192 -6.20 8.98 6.50
N ARG A 193 -6.50 10.08 7.19
CA ARG A 193 -5.52 10.90 7.92
C ARG A 193 -6.09 11.32 9.29
N LYS A 194 -5.23 11.38 10.31
CA LYS A 194 -5.55 11.98 11.61
C LYS A 194 -5.69 13.48 11.52
#